data_19ff907c27d0a4f7151df494121aca3b
#
_entry.id   19ff907c27d0a4f7151df494121aca3b
#
_cell.length_a   1.000
_cell.length_b   1.000
_cell.length_c   1.000
_cell.angle_alpha   90.00
_cell.angle_beta   90.00
_cell.angle_gamma   90.00
#
_symmetry.space_group_name_H-M   'P 1'
#
loop_
_entity.id
_entity.type
_entity.pdbx_description
1 polymer ?
#
loop_
_entity_poly.entity_id
_entity_poly.type
_entity_poly.pdbx_seq_one_letter_code
_entity_poly.pdbx_strand_id
1 'polypeptide(L)'
;MDFAYEVSRSLAACEGAILVVDATQGVEAQTLANTYMALEHDLELVPILNKIDLPSAHPDEVAQEVEDVIGLPCLDAPRVSAKTGLNVDQVLERVVTDIPAPTGDPDAPLKALIFDSIYDSYKGVIVYIRVFEGTVKPGDTIRMMATGAEFTLVEVGHMVLPTFLPVPSCSW
;
A
#
# COMPACT_ATOMS: atom_id res chain seq x y z
N MET A 1 -2.78 6.68 20.30
CA MET A 1 -1.74 7.05 19.31
C MET A 1 -2.48 7.11 17.98
N ASP A 2 -2.47 8.23 17.32
CA ASP A 2 -3.27 8.44 16.12
C ASP A 2 -2.45 7.98 14.90
N PHE A 3 -2.68 6.74 14.46
CA PHE A 3 -2.05 6.19 13.27
C PHE A 3 -2.73 6.62 11.97
N ALA A 4 -3.85 7.33 12.05
CA ALA A 4 -4.65 7.69 10.87
C ALA A 4 -3.85 8.52 9.86
N TYR A 5 -2.99 9.42 10.33
CA TYR A 5 -2.15 10.25 9.46
C TYR A 5 -1.10 9.43 8.70
N GLU A 6 -0.43 8.48 9.36
CA GLU A 6 0.57 7.60 8.72
C GLU A 6 -0.10 6.67 7.71
N VAL A 7 -1.26 6.10 8.07
CA VAL A 7 -2.05 5.25 7.18
C VAL A 7 -2.49 6.02 5.94
N SER A 8 -3.05 7.23 6.10
CA SER A 8 -3.50 8.07 4.99
C SER A 8 -2.36 8.39 4.01
N ARG A 9 -1.16 8.71 4.51
CA ARG A 9 0.01 8.98 3.65
C ARG A 9 0.46 7.74 2.88
N SER A 10 0.43 6.57 3.52
CA SER A 10 0.79 5.31 2.87
C SER A 10 -0.23 4.94 1.80
N LEU A 11 -1.52 5.12 2.07
CA LEU A 11 -2.60 4.89 1.10
C LEU A 11 -2.48 5.82 -0.11
N ALA A 12 -2.12 7.08 0.08
CA ALA A 12 -1.90 8.03 -1.02
C ALA A 12 -0.78 7.62 -1.99
N ALA A 13 0.07 6.67 -1.60
CA ALA A 13 1.15 6.14 -2.43
C ALA A 13 0.78 4.83 -3.16
N CYS A 14 -0.48 4.38 -3.07
CA CYS A 14 -0.94 3.10 -3.61
C CYS A 14 -2.02 3.30 -4.68
N GLU A 15 -2.19 2.33 -5.57
CA GLU A 15 -3.30 2.23 -6.52
C GLU A 15 -4.45 1.38 -5.97
N GLY A 16 -4.18 0.54 -5.00
CA GLY A 16 -5.17 -0.31 -4.35
C GLY A 16 -4.70 -0.79 -2.99
N ALA A 17 -5.61 -1.41 -2.26
CA ALA A 17 -5.34 -1.96 -0.93
C ALA A 17 -6.03 -3.31 -0.74
N ILE A 18 -5.36 -4.20 -0.02
CA ILE A 18 -5.95 -5.47 0.40
C ILE A 18 -6.64 -5.24 1.74
N LEU A 19 -7.95 -5.47 1.78
CA LEU A 19 -8.74 -5.45 3.01
C LEU A 19 -8.72 -6.83 3.66
N VAL A 20 -7.88 -7.00 4.68
CA VAL A 20 -7.77 -8.27 5.40
C VAL A 20 -8.80 -8.33 6.52
N VAL A 21 -9.78 -9.21 6.38
CA VAL A 21 -10.83 -9.43 7.39
C VAL A 21 -10.59 -10.74 8.13
N ASP A 22 -10.70 -10.71 9.44
CA ASP A 22 -10.58 -11.91 10.30
C ASP A 22 -11.88 -12.73 10.23
N ALA A 23 -11.80 -13.94 9.66
CA ALA A 23 -12.95 -14.83 9.53
C ALA A 23 -13.53 -15.33 10.87
N THR A 24 -12.89 -15.02 12.00
CA THR A 24 -13.38 -15.38 13.35
C THR A 24 -14.04 -14.23 14.09
N GLN A 25 -13.75 -12.98 13.68
CA GLN A 25 -14.22 -11.77 14.37
C GLN A 25 -15.15 -10.91 13.51
N GLY A 26 -15.06 -11.05 12.18
CA GLY A 26 -15.87 -10.26 11.25
C GLY A 26 -15.38 -8.81 11.10
N VAL A 27 -16.32 -7.90 10.84
CA VAL A 27 -16.04 -6.47 10.59
C VAL A 27 -15.91 -5.73 11.91
N GLU A 28 -14.70 -5.26 12.22
CA GLU A 28 -14.42 -4.46 13.39
C GLU A 28 -14.43 -2.95 13.06
N ALA A 29 -14.52 -2.10 14.08
CA ALA A 29 -14.51 -0.64 13.93
C ALA A 29 -13.27 -0.13 13.19
N GLN A 30 -12.11 -0.77 13.40
CA GLN A 30 -10.87 -0.42 12.71
C GLN A 30 -10.90 -0.82 11.23
N THR A 31 -11.54 -1.94 10.89
CA THR A 31 -11.78 -2.37 9.51
C THR A 31 -12.56 -1.29 8.76
N LEU A 32 -13.66 -0.81 9.34
CA LEU A 32 -14.46 0.27 8.77
C LEU A 32 -13.67 1.56 8.59
N ALA A 33 -12.96 2.00 9.63
CA ALA A 33 -12.20 3.24 9.59
C ALA A 33 -11.12 3.22 8.49
N ASN A 34 -10.38 2.10 8.37
CA ASN A 34 -9.35 1.94 7.35
C ASN A 34 -9.96 1.83 5.94
N THR A 35 -11.10 1.17 5.80
CA THR A 35 -11.82 1.07 4.52
C THR A 35 -12.26 2.45 4.04
N TYR A 36 -12.87 3.26 4.91
CA TYR A 36 -13.27 4.62 4.52
C TYR A 36 -12.08 5.49 4.14
N MET A 37 -10.96 5.41 4.86
CA MET A 37 -9.74 6.12 4.46
C MET A 37 -9.22 5.68 3.08
N ALA A 38 -9.27 4.39 2.77
CA ALA A 38 -8.86 3.89 1.45
C ALA A 38 -9.80 4.39 0.35
N LEU A 39 -11.10 4.41 0.59
CA LEU A 39 -12.10 4.96 -0.35
C LEU A 39 -11.94 6.47 -0.57
N GLU A 40 -11.57 7.24 0.46
CA GLU A 40 -11.25 8.67 0.33
C GLU A 40 -10.06 8.94 -0.60
N HIS A 41 -9.16 7.97 -0.74
CA HIS A 41 -8.03 8.01 -1.67
C HIS A 41 -8.32 7.38 -3.04
N ASP A 42 -9.58 7.02 -3.32
CA ASP A 42 -10.04 6.41 -4.58
C ASP A 42 -9.30 5.10 -4.92
N LEU A 43 -8.94 4.31 -3.89
CA LEU A 43 -8.22 3.06 -4.05
C LEU A 43 -9.14 1.91 -4.41
N GLU A 44 -8.66 1.03 -5.28
CA GLU A 44 -9.30 -0.27 -5.50
C GLU A 44 -9.10 -1.16 -4.26
N LEU A 45 -10.19 -1.70 -3.72
CA LEU A 45 -10.17 -2.52 -2.51
C LEU A 45 -10.42 -3.99 -2.85
N VAL A 46 -9.45 -4.83 -2.46
CA VAL A 46 -9.53 -6.28 -2.61
C VAL A 46 -9.76 -6.92 -1.25
N PRO A 47 -11.00 -7.33 -0.91
CA PRO A 47 -11.28 -8.01 0.35
C PRO A 47 -10.73 -9.44 0.34
N ILE A 48 -10.20 -9.88 1.47
CA ILE A 48 -9.80 -11.26 1.72
C ILE A 48 -10.23 -11.70 3.12
N LEU A 49 -10.60 -12.96 3.27
CA LEU A 49 -10.98 -13.56 4.54
C LEU A 49 -9.82 -14.41 5.09
N ASN A 50 -9.21 -13.96 6.16
CA ASN A 50 -8.04 -14.62 6.77
C ASN A 50 -8.41 -15.44 7.99
N LYS A 51 -7.50 -16.31 8.40
CA LYS A 51 -7.61 -17.22 9.55
C LYS A 51 -8.63 -18.34 9.38
N ILE A 52 -8.88 -18.79 8.15
CA ILE A 52 -9.81 -19.90 7.88
C ILE A 52 -9.35 -21.26 8.44
N ASP A 53 -8.10 -21.35 8.90
CA ASP A 53 -7.53 -22.52 9.58
C ASP A 53 -8.06 -22.70 11.01
N LEU A 54 -8.70 -21.70 11.57
CA LEU A 54 -9.24 -21.76 12.93
C LEU A 54 -10.63 -22.40 12.96
N PRO A 55 -10.92 -23.26 13.95
CA PRO A 55 -12.25 -23.92 14.09
C PRO A 55 -13.40 -22.95 14.32
N SER A 56 -13.11 -21.73 14.79
CA SER A 56 -14.09 -20.66 15.02
C SER A 56 -14.26 -19.73 13.81
N ALA A 57 -13.67 -20.06 12.66
CA ALA A 57 -13.84 -19.25 11.46
C ALA A 57 -15.22 -19.49 10.81
N HIS A 58 -15.91 -18.42 10.48
CA HIS A 58 -17.21 -18.40 9.79
C HIS A 58 -17.11 -17.56 8.50
N PRO A 59 -16.34 -17.99 7.49
CA PRO A 59 -16.02 -17.15 6.33
C PRO A 59 -17.25 -16.74 5.51
N ASP A 60 -18.28 -17.61 5.42
CA ASP A 60 -19.51 -17.28 4.68
C ASP A 60 -20.31 -16.16 5.35
N GLU A 61 -20.44 -16.22 6.68
CA GLU A 61 -21.15 -15.20 7.46
C GLU A 61 -20.40 -13.87 7.43
N VAL A 62 -19.07 -13.92 7.57
CA VAL A 62 -18.22 -12.72 7.52
C VAL A 62 -18.19 -12.09 6.12
N ALA A 63 -18.21 -12.91 5.05
CA ALA A 63 -18.31 -12.38 3.69
C ALA A 63 -19.62 -11.59 3.49
N GLN A 64 -20.74 -12.13 3.98
CA GLN A 64 -22.02 -11.44 3.93
C GLN A 64 -22.02 -10.16 4.78
N GLU A 65 -21.43 -10.21 5.97
CA GLU A 65 -21.28 -9.02 6.84
C GLU A 65 -20.51 -7.91 6.15
N VAL A 66 -19.41 -8.24 5.45
CA VAL A 66 -18.63 -7.25 4.68
C VAL A 66 -19.47 -6.60 3.59
N GLU A 67 -20.25 -7.38 2.84
CA GLU A 67 -21.15 -6.84 1.83
C GLU A 67 -22.26 -5.95 2.43
N ASP A 68 -22.86 -6.39 3.52
CA ASP A 68 -23.98 -5.67 4.16
C ASP A 68 -23.52 -4.38 4.85
N VAL A 69 -22.35 -4.39 5.48
CA VAL A 69 -21.86 -3.27 6.32
C VAL A 69 -21.00 -2.31 5.53
N ILE A 70 -20.13 -2.83 4.65
CA ILE A 70 -19.14 -2.02 3.90
C ILE A 70 -19.64 -1.73 2.48
N GLY A 71 -20.41 -2.65 1.89
CA GLY A 71 -20.87 -2.55 0.52
C GLY A 71 -19.85 -3.04 -0.53
N LEU A 72 -18.79 -3.73 -0.11
CA LEU A 72 -17.79 -4.31 -1.01
C LEU A 72 -18.18 -5.75 -1.35
N PRO A 73 -18.14 -6.18 -2.64
CA PRO A 73 -18.34 -7.58 -3.02
C PRO A 73 -17.31 -8.49 -2.33
N CYS A 74 -17.79 -9.42 -1.50
CA CYS A 74 -16.93 -10.27 -0.67
C CYS A 74 -17.29 -11.77 -0.72
N LEU A 75 -18.42 -12.14 -1.29
CA LEU A 75 -18.84 -13.54 -1.34
C LEU A 75 -17.85 -14.44 -2.09
N ASP A 76 -17.22 -13.89 -3.14
CA ASP A 76 -16.17 -14.57 -3.94
C ASP A 76 -14.74 -14.20 -3.51
N ALA A 77 -14.59 -13.56 -2.35
CA ALA A 77 -13.27 -13.16 -1.84
C ALA A 77 -12.41 -14.38 -1.49
N PRO A 78 -11.08 -14.31 -1.72
CA PRO A 78 -10.16 -15.36 -1.33
C PRO A 78 -10.24 -15.67 0.17
N ARG A 79 -10.38 -16.97 0.47
CA ARG A 79 -10.41 -17.49 1.85
C ARG A 79 -9.05 -18.09 2.15
N VAL A 80 -8.30 -17.46 3.02
CA VAL A 80 -6.88 -17.73 3.21
C VAL A 80 -6.49 -18.01 4.66
N SER A 81 -5.35 -18.64 4.83
CA SER A 81 -4.64 -18.65 6.10
C SER A 81 -3.22 -18.17 5.87
N ALA A 82 -2.93 -16.96 6.29
CA ALA A 82 -1.58 -16.41 6.23
C ALA A 82 -0.59 -17.22 7.10
N LYS A 83 -1.09 -17.88 8.17
CA LYS A 83 -0.28 -18.71 9.05
C LYS A 83 0.20 -19.99 8.38
N THR A 84 -0.66 -20.64 7.60
CA THR A 84 -0.34 -21.93 6.95
C THR A 84 0.08 -21.77 5.49
N GLY A 85 -0.11 -20.59 4.91
CA GLY A 85 0.11 -20.34 3.49
C GLY A 85 -1.04 -20.79 2.59
N LEU A 86 -2.14 -21.28 3.16
CA LEU A 86 -3.28 -21.79 2.39
C LEU A 86 -3.92 -20.67 1.56
N ASN A 87 -4.05 -20.90 0.25
CA ASN A 87 -4.67 -20.02 -0.75
C ASN A 87 -4.06 -18.61 -0.85
N VAL A 88 -2.84 -18.37 -0.37
CA VAL A 88 -2.18 -17.06 -0.48
C VAL A 88 -1.88 -16.70 -1.94
N ASP A 89 -1.66 -17.69 -2.80
CA ASP A 89 -1.53 -17.54 -4.24
C ASP A 89 -2.75 -16.84 -4.87
N GLN A 90 -3.97 -17.15 -4.41
CA GLN A 90 -5.19 -16.50 -4.90
C GLN A 90 -5.21 -15.00 -4.58
N VAL A 91 -4.64 -14.58 -3.46
CA VAL A 91 -4.51 -13.14 -3.13
C VAL A 91 -3.59 -12.44 -4.13
N LEU A 92 -2.47 -13.06 -4.49
CA LEU A 92 -1.54 -12.49 -5.46
C LEU A 92 -2.17 -12.38 -6.86
N GLU A 93 -2.95 -13.40 -7.27
CA GLU A 93 -3.72 -13.33 -8.51
C GLU A 93 -4.73 -12.18 -8.49
N ARG A 94 -5.48 -12.00 -7.39
CA ARG A 94 -6.43 -10.89 -7.25
C ARG A 94 -5.75 -9.53 -7.28
N VAL A 95 -4.57 -9.39 -6.68
CA VAL A 95 -3.78 -8.15 -6.74
C VAL A 95 -3.43 -7.80 -8.19
N VAL A 96 -3.01 -8.79 -8.98
CA VAL A 96 -2.62 -8.57 -10.39
C VAL A 96 -3.83 -8.29 -11.29
N THR A 97 -4.99 -8.90 -10.99
CA THR A 97 -6.19 -8.77 -11.83
C THR A 97 -7.04 -7.56 -11.49
N ASP A 98 -7.15 -7.22 -10.22
CA ASP A 98 -8.12 -6.25 -9.72
C ASP A 98 -7.48 -4.87 -9.46
N ILE A 99 -6.22 -4.81 -9.02
CA ILE A 99 -5.55 -3.53 -8.78
C ILE A 99 -4.94 -3.02 -10.09
N PRO A 100 -5.26 -1.78 -10.51
CA PRO A 100 -4.69 -1.23 -11.73
C PRO A 100 -3.18 -1.06 -11.62
N ALA A 101 -2.47 -1.31 -12.72
CA ALA A 101 -1.05 -1.05 -12.78
C ALA A 101 -0.77 0.46 -12.63
N PRO A 102 0.38 0.82 -12.04
CA PRO A 102 0.81 2.22 -11.99
C PRO A 102 0.82 2.85 -13.39
N THR A 103 0.47 4.13 -13.45
CA THR A 103 0.50 4.90 -14.69
C THR A 103 1.44 6.10 -14.52
N GLY A 104 2.17 6.46 -15.59
CA GLY A 104 3.06 7.61 -15.58
C GLY A 104 3.87 7.71 -16.87
N ASP A 105 4.56 8.83 -17.05
CA ASP A 105 5.46 9.06 -18.19
C ASP A 105 6.90 9.23 -17.65
N PRO A 106 7.83 8.30 -17.96
CA PRO A 106 9.20 8.36 -17.47
C PRO A 106 9.99 9.55 -18.05
N ASP A 107 9.56 10.12 -19.17
CA ASP A 107 10.21 11.27 -19.82
C ASP A 107 9.63 12.63 -19.38
N ALA A 108 8.55 12.62 -18.60
CA ALA A 108 7.97 13.83 -18.03
C ALA A 108 8.84 14.42 -16.90
N PRO A 109 8.61 15.68 -16.52
CA PRO A 109 9.22 16.24 -15.31
C PRO A 109 8.89 15.44 -14.06
N LEU A 110 9.90 15.21 -13.20
CA LEU A 110 9.73 14.42 -11.98
C LEU A 110 8.59 14.95 -11.10
N LYS A 111 7.66 14.06 -10.79
CA LYS A 111 6.64 14.23 -9.74
C LYS A 111 6.67 13.03 -8.84
N ALA A 112 6.92 13.25 -7.56
CA ALA A 112 6.98 12.21 -6.55
C ALA A 112 6.30 12.65 -5.25
N LEU A 113 5.67 11.71 -4.58
CA LEU A 113 5.10 11.87 -3.26
C LEU A 113 6.07 11.31 -2.22
N ILE A 114 6.42 12.10 -1.22
CA ILE A 114 7.10 11.62 -0.02
C ILE A 114 6.01 11.11 0.94
N PHE A 115 6.00 9.83 1.21
CA PHE A 115 5.02 9.23 2.12
C PHE A 115 5.61 8.85 3.48
N ASP A 116 6.95 8.71 3.58
CA ASP A 116 7.62 8.45 4.85
C ASP A 116 9.07 8.98 4.83
N SER A 117 9.68 9.09 6.01
CA SER A 117 11.09 9.48 6.16
C SER A 117 11.69 8.98 7.46
N ILE A 118 12.97 8.60 7.41
CA ILE A 118 13.75 8.22 8.57
C ILE A 118 15.04 9.02 8.63
N TYR A 119 15.59 9.18 9.82
CA TYR A 119 16.91 9.76 10.01
C TYR A 119 17.94 8.66 10.33
N ASP A 120 18.97 8.58 9.50
CA ASP A 120 20.12 7.72 9.71
C ASP A 120 21.33 8.55 10.10
N SER A 121 22.06 8.15 11.13
CA SER A 121 23.22 8.94 11.64
C SER A 121 24.38 9.03 10.66
N TYR A 122 24.48 8.13 9.67
CA TYR A 122 25.54 8.09 8.67
C TYR A 122 25.11 8.66 7.32
N LYS A 123 23.87 8.35 6.88
CA LYS A 123 23.32 8.75 5.58
C LYS A 123 22.52 10.07 5.64
N GLY A 124 22.15 10.52 6.84
CA GLY A 124 21.28 11.68 7.02
C GLY A 124 19.81 11.35 6.86
N VAL A 125 19.05 12.21 6.21
CA VAL A 125 17.60 12.00 6.00
C VAL A 125 17.40 11.06 4.80
N ILE A 126 16.73 9.95 5.03
CA ILE A 126 16.29 9.01 4.00
C ILE A 126 14.78 9.21 3.85
N VAL A 127 14.33 9.50 2.63
CA VAL A 127 12.92 9.69 2.31
C VAL A 127 12.41 8.52 1.47
N TYR A 128 11.23 8.03 1.81
CA TYR A 128 10.50 7.05 1.01
C TYR A 128 9.58 7.79 0.06
N ILE A 129 9.75 7.54 -1.23
CA ILE A 129 9.00 8.23 -2.26
C ILE A 129 8.25 7.25 -3.16
N ARG A 130 7.09 7.68 -3.63
CA ARG A 130 6.42 7.11 -4.79
C ARG A 130 6.62 8.06 -5.97
N VAL A 131 7.25 7.60 -7.04
CA VAL A 131 7.37 8.35 -8.29
C VAL A 131 6.08 8.18 -9.09
N PHE A 132 5.44 9.28 -9.49
CA PHE A 132 4.25 9.29 -10.35
C PHE A 132 4.60 9.61 -11.80
N GLU A 133 5.56 10.51 -12.02
CA GLU A 133 6.04 10.88 -13.36
C GLU A 133 7.54 11.15 -13.31
N GLY A 134 8.18 10.96 -14.44
CA GLY A 134 9.59 11.23 -14.61
C GLY A 134 10.49 10.13 -14.06
N THR A 135 11.77 10.48 -14.01
CA THR A 135 12.83 9.59 -13.52
C THR A 135 13.73 10.36 -12.55
N VAL A 136 14.18 9.70 -11.50
CA VAL A 136 15.09 10.26 -10.48
C VAL A 136 16.35 9.43 -10.40
N LYS A 137 17.51 10.09 -10.25
CA LYS A 137 18.83 9.46 -10.13
C LYS A 137 19.73 10.21 -9.15
N PRO A 138 20.79 9.56 -8.63
CA PRO A 138 21.80 10.24 -7.82
C PRO A 138 22.40 11.44 -8.56
N GLY A 139 22.59 12.55 -7.84
CA GLY A 139 23.09 13.80 -8.39
C GLY A 139 22.02 14.76 -8.93
N ASP A 140 20.79 14.32 -9.09
CA ASP A 140 19.69 15.20 -9.49
C ASP A 140 19.37 16.21 -8.39
N THR A 141 18.99 17.42 -8.79
CA THR A 141 18.45 18.43 -7.88
C THR A 141 16.94 18.36 -7.91
N ILE A 142 16.35 18.07 -6.76
CA ILE A 142 14.90 18.04 -6.56
C ILE A 142 14.46 19.33 -5.86
N ARG A 143 13.21 19.74 -6.13
CA ARG A 143 12.57 20.87 -5.45
C ARG A 143 11.32 20.40 -4.70
N MET A 144 11.28 20.73 -3.42
CA MET A 144 10.09 20.50 -2.60
C MET A 144 8.97 21.46 -3.02
N MET A 145 7.83 20.92 -3.46
CA MET A 145 6.73 21.74 -4.01
C MET A 145 6.14 22.71 -2.99
N ALA A 146 6.01 22.30 -1.73
CA ALA A 146 5.40 23.11 -0.67
C ALA A 146 6.29 24.27 -0.20
N THR A 147 7.60 24.07 -0.10
CA THR A 147 8.54 25.04 0.48
C THR A 147 9.41 25.73 -0.56
N GLY A 148 9.52 25.17 -1.78
CA GLY A 148 10.46 25.62 -2.81
C GLY A 148 11.93 25.27 -2.53
N ALA A 149 12.22 24.59 -1.42
CA ALA A 149 13.59 24.21 -1.07
C ALA A 149 14.16 23.19 -2.06
N GLU A 150 15.43 23.35 -2.40
CA GLU A 150 16.13 22.46 -3.34
C GLU A 150 17.17 21.62 -2.60
N PHE A 151 17.27 20.35 -3.02
CA PHE A 151 18.22 19.39 -2.47
C PHE A 151 18.85 18.58 -3.60
N THR A 152 20.13 18.28 -3.46
CA THR A 152 20.81 17.33 -4.36
C THR A 152 20.75 15.93 -3.75
N LEU A 153 20.31 14.96 -4.54
CA LEU A 153 20.21 13.58 -4.13
C LEU A 153 21.59 12.92 -4.09
N VAL A 154 21.90 12.29 -2.96
CA VAL A 154 23.16 11.57 -2.79
C VAL A 154 23.06 10.15 -3.32
N GLU A 155 21.96 9.46 -3.00
CA GLU A 155 21.74 8.06 -3.31
C GLU A 155 20.26 7.83 -3.63
N VAL A 156 19.98 6.94 -4.56
CA VAL A 156 18.64 6.47 -4.92
C VAL A 156 18.65 4.94 -4.94
N GLY A 157 17.58 4.31 -4.50
CA GLY A 157 17.49 2.85 -4.48
C GLY A 157 16.08 2.33 -4.24
N HIS A 158 15.93 1.02 -4.37
CA HIS A 158 14.71 0.31 -4.02
C HIS A 158 14.85 -0.37 -2.66
N MET A 159 13.77 -0.35 -1.90
CA MET A 159 13.68 -1.16 -0.71
C MET A 159 13.23 -2.57 -1.09
N VAL A 160 14.15 -3.53 -1.01
CA VAL A 160 13.84 -4.96 -1.15
C VAL A 160 14.02 -5.56 0.24
N LEU A 161 12.92 -5.86 0.89
CA LEU A 161 12.92 -6.32 2.28
C LEU A 161 13.87 -7.52 2.50
N PRO A 162 14.79 -7.42 3.48
CA PRO A 162 15.02 -6.33 4.43
C PRO A 162 16.11 -5.31 4.02
N THR A 163 16.51 -5.25 2.76
CA THR A 163 17.73 -4.58 2.31
C THR A 163 17.44 -3.44 1.33
N PHE A 164 18.12 -2.31 1.50
CA PHE A 164 18.18 -1.25 0.49
C PHE A 164 19.14 -1.63 -0.63
N LEU A 165 18.67 -1.59 -1.88
CA LEU A 165 19.49 -1.81 -3.07
C LEU A 165 19.67 -0.50 -3.84
N PRO A 166 20.89 0.08 -3.89
CA PRO A 166 21.16 1.24 -4.71
C PRO A 166 20.91 0.94 -6.19
N VAL A 167 20.32 1.90 -6.90
CA VAL A 167 20.07 1.79 -8.34
C VAL A 167 20.56 3.05 -9.05
N PRO A 168 20.92 2.96 -10.34
CA PRO A 168 21.37 4.12 -11.11
C PRO A 168 20.24 5.12 -11.38
N SER A 169 18.99 4.67 -11.38
CA SER A 169 17.81 5.52 -11.54
C SER A 169 16.56 4.80 -11.05
N CYS A 170 15.53 5.58 -10.70
CA CYS A 170 14.20 5.08 -10.34
C CYS A 170 13.14 5.86 -11.13
N SER A 171 12.20 5.16 -11.75
CA SER A 171 11.01 5.70 -12.40
C SER A 171 9.75 5.08 -11.80
N TRP A 172 8.58 5.60 -12.20
CA TRP A 172 7.27 5.04 -11.77
C TRP A 172 7.14 3.55 -12.08
#